data_6689de2e0e6833ba86dbe4e4a1791562
#
_entry.id   6689de2e0e6833ba86dbe4e4a1791562
#
_cell.length_a   1.000
_cell.length_b   1.000
_cell.length_c   1.000
_cell.angle_alpha   90.00
_cell.angle_beta   90.00
_cell.angle_gamma   90.00
#
_symmetry.space_group_name_H-M   'P 1'
#
loop_
_entity.id
_entity.type
_entity.pdbx_description
1 polymer ?
#
loop_
_entity_poly.entity_id
_entity_poly.type
_entity_poly.pdbx_seq_one_letter_code
_entity_poly.pdbx_strand_id
1 'polypeptide(L)'
;MTTVNWPPAAGLDPVRRLYALAAGVPGATITEREIDADYAEVWPLLTDLDGELARLVPDMRRLRVIRIDGDRVEAVARSRFGMRARFDGVLRPGWVWLQSRFILMGVAAIPCGEGRTRVAFTGGIRIPGRAALIPVGVGRAGRRVLGELERRVAAGRTE
;
A
#
# COMPACT_ATOMS: atom_id res chain seq x y z
N MET A 1 33.01 -19.69 9.43
CA MET A 1 31.99 -18.88 8.78
C MET A 1 30.73 -18.96 9.64
N THR A 2 30.42 -17.94 10.36
CA THR A 2 29.17 -17.85 11.11
C THR A 2 28.09 -17.49 10.11
N THR A 3 27.30 -18.45 9.70
CA THR A 3 26.03 -18.19 8.99
C THR A 3 25.16 -17.40 9.96
N VAL A 4 25.05 -16.09 9.73
CA VAL A 4 24.04 -15.27 10.39
C VAL A 4 22.70 -15.83 9.93
N ASN A 5 22.10 -16.65 10.77
CA ASN A 5 20.78 -17.22 10.55
C ASN A 5 19.77 -16.09 10.84
N TRP A 6 19.60 -15.20 9.87
CA TRP A 6 18.48 -14.27 9.90
C TRP A 6 17.22 -15.11 10.03
N PRO A 7 16.31 -14.77 10.96
CA PRO A 7 15.02 -15.44 10.98
C PRO A 7 14.46 -15.36 9.56
N PRO A 8 14.06 -16.50 8.98
CA PRO A 8 13.60 -16.50 7.61
C PRO A 8 12.48 -15.48 7.48
N ALA A 9 12.55 -14.66 6.45
CA ALA A 9 11.49 -13.70 6.11
C ALA A 9 10.10 -14.37 5.97
N ALA A 10 10.07 -15.69 5.94
CA ALA A 10 8.90 -16.56 5.97
C ALA A 10 8.07 -16.48 7.27
N GLY A 11 8.58 -15.86 8.35
CA GLY A 11 7.87 -15.77 9.63
C GLY A 11 7.06 -14.50 9.84
N LEU A 12 7.20 -13.48 8.98
CA LEU A 12 6.43 -12.24 9.11
C LEU A 12 5.22 -12.28 8.17
N ASP A 13 4.02 -12.14 8.75
CA ASP A 13 2.83 -11.87 7.94
C ASP A 13 2.97 -10.54 7.18
N PRO A 14 2.21 -10.33 6.09
CA PRO A 14 2.31 -9.12 5.27
C PRO A 14 2.16 -7.81 6.04
N VAL A 15 1.28 -7.75 7.03
CA VAL A 15 1.07 -6.54 7.84
C VAL A 15 2.30 -6.26 8.70
N ARG A 16 2.84 -7.25 9.39
CA ARG A 16 4.08 -7.11 10.16
C ARG A 16 5.27 -6.74 9.29
N ARG A 17 5.32 -7.27 8.06
CA ARG A 17 6.34 -6.89 7.07
C ARG A 17 6.22 -5.42 6.70
N LEU A 18 5.00 -4.91 6.51
CA LEU A 18 4.77 -3.50 6.24
C LEU A 18 5.26 -2.62 7.41
N TYR A 19 4.98 -3.02 8.65
CA TYR A 19 5.48 -2.33 9.84
C TYR A 19 7.01 -2.30 9.91
N ALA A 20 7.67 -3.42 9.60
CA ALA A 20 9.11 -3.50 9.58
C ALA A 20 9.73 -2.59 8.51
N LEU A 21 9.15 -2.53 7.32
CA LEU A 21 9.58 -1.63 6.25
C LEU A 21 9.35 -0.15 6.63
N ALA A 22 8.19 0.17 7.16
CA ALA A 22 7.86 1.53 7.58
C ALA A 22 8.76 2.01 8.73
N ALA A 23 9.15 1.13 9.65
CA ALA A 23 10.08 1.46 10.73
C ALA A 23 11.46 1.89 10.23
N GLY A 24 11.88 1.40 9.06
CA GLY A 24 13.11 1.80 8.39
C GLY A 24 13.02 3.15 7.65
N VAL A 25 11.84 3.75 7.58
CA VAL A 25 11.61 5.01 6.87
C VAL A 25 11.21 6.09 7.89
N PRO A 26 12.09 7.03 8.21
CA PRO A 26 11.78 8.10 9.16
C PRO A 26 10.53 8.89 8.75
N GLY A 27 9.62 9.14 9.68
CA GLY A 27 8.37 9.84 9.44
C GLY A 27 7.25 9.01 8.81
N ALA A 28 7.48 7.74 8.48
CA ALA A 28 6.42 6.85 8.03
C ALA A 28 5.46 6.53 9.18
N THR A 29 4.17 6.57 8.88
CA THR A 29 3.10 6.17 9.80
C THR A 29 2.23 5.13 9.16
N ILE A 30 1.67 4.22 9.96
CA ILE A 30 0.75 3.19 9.47
C ILE A 30 -0.65 3.44 10.01
N THR A 31 -1.62 3.37 9.13
CA THR A 31 -3.04 3.31 9.46
C THR A 31 -3.54 1.91 9.20
N GLU A 32 -4.23 1.33 10.17
CA GLU A 32 -4.73 -0.04 10.10
C GLU A 32 -6.23 -0.07 10.37
N ARG A 33 -6.94 -0.98 9.69
CA ARG A 33 -8.38 -1.20 9.89
C ARG A 33 -8.73 -2.66 9.61
N GLU A 34 -9.67 -3.17 10.39
CA GLU A 34 -10.35 -4.42 10.07
C GLU A 34 -11.58 -4.14 9.20
N ILE A 35 -11.71 -4.88 8.12
CA ILE A 35 -12.80 -4.76 7.16
C ILE A 35 -13.63 -6.05 7.22
N ASP A 36 -14.94 -5.91 7.32
CA ASP A 36 -15.90 -7.03 7.35
C ASP A 36 -16.10 -7.62 5.95
N ALA A 37 -15.04 -8.20 5.42
CA ALA A 37 -15.00 -8.88 4.13
C ALA A 37 -13.85 -9.89 4.10
N ASP A 38 -14.01 -10.93 3.30
CA ASP A 38 -12.98 -11.92 3.08
C ASP A 38 -11.77 -11.33 2.34
N TYR A 39 -10.60 -11.87 2.63
CA TYR A 39 -9.37 -11.50 1.92
C TYR A 39 -9.51 -11.62 0.40
N ALA A 40 -10.25 -12.63 -0.08
CA ALA A 40 -10.49 -12.83 -1.51
C ALA A 40 -11.34 -11.72 -2.16
N GLU A 41 -12.12 -10.98 -1.38
CA GLU A 41 -12.87 -9.80 -1.85
C GLU A 41 -12.04 -8.52 -1.76
N VAL A 42 -11.23 -8.39 -0.72
CA VAL A 42 -10.46 -7.17 -0.42
C VAL A 42 -9.19 -7.07 -1.26
N TRP A 43 -8.42 -8.15 -1.33
CA TRP A 43 -7.10 -8.13 -1.97
C TRP A 43 -7.12 -7.77 -3.45
N PRO A 44 -8.07 -8.25 -4.28
CA PRO A 44 -8.14 -7.85 -5.68
C PRO A 44 -8.31 -6.34 -5.90
N LEU A 45 -9.02 -5.65 -5.01
CA LEU A 45 -9.18 -4.18 -5.07
C LEU A 45 -7.87 -3.44 -4.79
N LEU A 46 -7.03 -3.98 -3.92
CA LEU A 46 -5.74 -3.41 -3.56
C LEU A 46 -4.66 -3.69 -4.61
N THR A 47 -4.82 -4.74 -5.41
CA THR A 47 -3.86 -5.13 -6.46
C THR A 47 -4.24 -4.65 -7.84
N ASP A 48 -5.44 -4.17 -8.03
CA ASP A 48 -5.84 -3.47 -9.26
C ASP A 48 -5.25 -2.06 -9.28
N LEU A 49 -3.94 -2.02 -9.56
CA LEU A 49 -3.15 -0.79 -9.50
C LEU A 49 -3.64 0.26 -10.52
N ASP A 50 -4.03 -0.19 -11.71
CA ASP A 50 -4.49 0.70 -12.79
C ASP A 50 -5.90 1.24 -12.55
N GLY A 51 -6.72 0.51 -11.80
CA GLY A 51 -8.13 0.81 -11.57
C GLY A 51 -8.43 1.23 -10.14
N GLU A 52 -8.70 0.27 -9.30
CA GLU A 52 -9.26 0.49 -7.97
C GLU A 52 -8.28 1.17 -7.01
N LEU A 53 -7.01 0.77 -6.99
CA LEU A 53 -6.03 1.38 -6.09
C LEU A 53 -5.83 2.88 -6.37
N ALA A 54 -5.81 3.26 -7.64
CA ALA A 54 -5.69 4.66 -8.04
C ALA A 54 -6.87 5.51 -7.53
N ARG A 55 -8.06 4.92 -7.47
CA ARG A 55 -9.27 5.60 -6.96
C ARG A 55 -9.31 5.70 -5.44
N LEU A 56 -8.64 4.77 -4.75
CA LEU A 56 -8.55 4.78 -3.29
C LEU A 56 -7.60 5.87 -2.78
N VAL A 57 -6.55 6.18 -3.52
CA VAL A 57 -5.53 7.13 -3.09
C VAL A 57 -5.96 8.57 -3.39
N PRO A 58 -6.04 9.45 -2.37
CA PRO A 58 -6.36 10.85 -2.57
C PRO A 58 -5.38 11.53 -3.54
N ASP A 59 -5.92 12.42 -4.37
CA ASP A 59 -5.17 13.21 -5.36
C ASP A 59 -4.50 12.41 -6.48
N MET A 60 -4.62 11.10 -6.51
CA MET A 60 -4.20 10.28 -7.62
C MET A 60 -5.33 10.17 -8.65
N ARG A 61 -5.13 10.76 -9.81
CA ARG A 61 -6.11 10.69 -10.89
C ARG A 61 -6.00 9.40 -11.68
N ARG A 62 -4.79 8.94 -11.90
CA ARG A 62 -4.49 7.75 -12.68
C ARG A 62 -3.17 7.14 -12.24
N LEU A 63 -3.17 5.85 -12.11
CA LEU A 63 -1.96 5.03 -12.01
C LEU A 63 -1.97 4.06 -13.21
N ARG A 64 -0.87 3.95 -13.91
CA ARG A 64 -0.72 3.02 -15.04
C ARG A 64 0.49 2.15 -14.80
N VAL A 65 0.28 0.84 -14.79
CA VAL A 65 1.38 -0.13 -14.77
C VAL A 65 2.04 -0.15 -16.14
N ILE A 66 3.36 0.04 -16.15
CA ILE A 66 4.17 0.01 -17.38
C ILE A 66 4.77 -1.38 -17.58
N ARG A 67 5.24 -1.99 -16.49
CA ARG A 67 5.95 -3.26 -16.52
C ARG A 67 5.73 -4.04 -15.23
N ILE A 68 5.55 -5.34 -15.39
CA ILE A 68 5.59 -6.32 -14.29
C ILE A 68 6.63 -7.37 -14.68
N ASP A 69 7.57 -7.64 -13.76
CA ASP A 69 8.61 -8.62 -13.93
C ASP A 69 8.77 -9.40 -12.60
N GLY A 70 8.14 -10.58 -12.55
CA GLY A 70 7.98 -11.31 -11.29
C GLY A 70 7.23 -10.47 -10.25
N ASP A 71 7.88 -10.19 -9.13
CA ASP A 71 7.34 -9.34 -8.06
C ASP A 71 7.56 -7.85 -8.28
N ARG A 72 8.38 -7.47 -9.23
CA ARG A 72 8.73 -6.06 -9.50
C ARG A 72 7.67 -5.40 -10.38
N VAL A 73 7.27 -4.21 -9.99
CA VAL A 73 6.28 -3.39 -10.69
C VAL A 73 6.85 -2.02 -10.98
N GLU A 74 6.70 -1.57 -12.21
CA GLU A 74 6.95 -0.19 -12.61
C GLU A 74 5.63 0.45 -13.03
N ALA A 75 5.32 1.61 -12.48
CA ALA A 75 4.10 2.33 -12.79
C ALA A 75 4.33 3.84 -12.92
N VAL A 76 3.45 4.52 -13.64
CA VAL A 76 3.41 5.98 -13.73
C VAL A 76 2.09 6.47 -13.18
N ALA A 77 2.16 7.38 -12.22
CA ALA A 77 0.98 8.05 -11.69
C ALA A 77 0.86 9.46 -12.25
N ARG A 78 -0.38 9.92 -12.32
CA ARG A 78 -0.72 11.30 -12.61
C ARG A 78 -1.64 11.83 -11.51
N SER A 79 -1.26 12.95 -10.91
CA SER A 79 -2.12 13.62 -9.94
C SER A 79 -3.24 14.41 -10.64
N ARG A 80 -4.25 14.81 -9.87
CA ARG A 80 -5.31 15.71 -10.35
C ARG A 80 -4.79 17.08 -10.82
N PHE A 81 -3.61 17.46 -10.33
CA PHE A 81 -2.93 18.71 -10.71
C PHE A 81 -1.95 18.55 -11.90
N GLY A 82 -1.94 17.39 -12.55
CA GLY A 82 -1.11 17.11 -13.71
C GLY A 82 0.33 16.70 -13.40
N MET A 83 0.73 16.60 -12.13
CA MET A 83 2.05 16.10 -11.75
C MET A 83 2.18 14.62 -12.09
N ARG A 84 3.37 14.24 -12.57
CA ARG A 84 3.70 12.85 -12.90
C ARG A 84 4.71 12.29 -11.92
N ALA A 85 4.52 11.06 -11.52
CA ALA A 85 5.48 10.33 -10.72
C ALA A 85 5.69 8.93 -11.31
N ARG A 86 6.95 8.50 -11.39
CA ARG A 86 7.30 7.13 -11.74
C ARG A 86 7.54 6.36 -10.46
N PHE A 87 6.84 5.25 -10.32
CA PHE A 87 6.96 4.34 -9.20
C PHE A 87 7.71 3.10 -9.60
N ASP A 88 8.63 2.71 -8.74
CA ASP A 88 9.23 1.39 -8.71
C ASP A 88 8.73 0.69 -7.45
N GLY A 89 8.39 -0.57 -7.56
CA GLY A 89 7.85 -1.26 -6.41
C GLY A 89 7.86 -2.76 -6.50
N VAL A 90 7.26 -3.34 -5.49
CA VAL A 90 7.12 -4.79 -5.33
C VAL A 90 5.66 -5.09 -5.02
N LEU A 91 5.12 -6.06 -5.73
CA LEU A 91 3.80 -6.63 -5.51
C LEU A 91 3.95 -8.11 -5.18
N ARG A 92 3.56 -8.49 -3.98
CA ARG A 92 3.53 -9.88 -3.51
C ARG A 92 2.18 -10.21 -2.89
N PRO A 93 1.84 -11.49 -2.76
CA PRO A 93 0.64 -11.85 -2.03
C PRO A 93 0.60 -11.20 -0.64
N GLY A 94 -0.44 -10.41 -0.41
CA GLY A 94 -0.68 -9.73 0.85
C GLY A 94 0.01 -8.37 1.03
N TRP A 95 0.93 -7.92 0.17
CA TRP A 95 1.49 -6.59 0.29
C TRP A 95 1.99 -5.99 -1.02
N VAL A 96 1.90 -4.67 -1.08
CA VAL A 96 2.37 -3.82 -2.17
C VAL A 96 3.25 -2.72 -1.58
N TRP A 97 4.39 -2.46 -2.20
CA TRP A 97 5.27 -1.36 -1.85
C TRP A 97 5.67 -0.60 -3.09
N LEU A 98 5.27 0.64 -3.19
CA LEU A 98 5.56 1.52 -4.32
C LEU A 98 6.30 2.76 -3.84
N GLN A 99 7.36 3.13 -4.52
CA GLN A 99 8.09 4.34 -4.21
C GLN A 99 8.49 5.08 -5.47
N SER A 100 8.39 6.38 -5.41
CA SER A 100 8.90 7.33 -6.40
C SER A 100 9.92 8.26 -5.75
N ARG A 101 10.44 9.18 -6.54
CA ARG A 101 11.33 10.23 -6.02
C ARG A 101 10.68 11.05 -4.90
N PHE A 102 9.37 11.25 -4.96
CA PHE A 102 8.63 12.17 -4.07
C PHE A 102 7.58 11.50 -3.20
N ILE A 103 7.16 10.29 -3.53
CA ILE A 103 6.03 9.62 -2.86
C ILE A 103 6.43 8.18 -2.55
N LEU A 104 6.03 7.74 -1.35
CA LEU A 104 6.11 6.37 -0.91
C LEU A 104 4.71 5.90 -0.53
N MET A 105 4.36 4.69 -0.93
CA MET A 105 3.08 4.07 -0.61
C MET A 105 3.27 2.58 -0.35
N GLY A 106 2.65 2.09 0.70
CA GLY A 106 2.64 0.67 1.03
C GLY A 106 1.28 0.23 1.54
N VAL A 107 0.86 -0.95 1.13
CA VAL A 107 -0.39 -1.57 1.55
C VAL A 107 -0.14 -3.03 1.89
N ALA A 108 -0.75 -3.52 2.95
CA ALA A 108 -0.74 -4.93 3.32
C ALA A 108 -2.12 -5.38 3.76
N ALA A 109 -2.44 -6.64 3.52
CA ALA A 109 -3.69 -7.25 3.95
C ALA A 109 -3.48 -8.70 4.38
N ILE A 110 -4.16 -9.11 5.45
CA ILE A 110 -4.19 -10.49 5.94
C ILE A 110 -5.61 -10.85 6.40
N PRO A 111 -6.01 -12.11 6.28
CA PRO A 111 -7.21 -12.60 6.98
C PRO A 111 -7.03 -12.43 8.50
N CYS A 112 -8.06 -11.99 9.21
CA CYS A 112 -8.02 -11.79 10.66
C CYS A 112 -9.27 -12.33 11.36
N GLY A 113 -9.69 -13.51 11.01
CA GLY A 113 -10.89 -14.16 11.47
C GLY A 113 -11.83 -14.49 10.31
N GLU A 114 -12.94 -15.14 10.60
CA GLU A 114 -13.90 -15.54 9.61
C GLU A 114 -14.61 -14.31 9.03
N GLY A 115 -14.58 -14.16 7.71
CA GLY A 115 -15.21 -13.04 7.01
C GLY A 115 -14.60 -11.67 7.29
N ARG A 116 -13.37 -11.61 7.81
CA ARG A 116 -12.68 -10.33 8.10
C ARG A 116 -11.25 -10.28 7.58
N THR A 117 -10.87 -9.09 7.16
CA THR A 117 -9.53 -8.81 6.65
C THR A 117 -8.95 -7.58 7.36
N ARG A 118 -7.74 -7.73 7.86
CA ARG A 118 -6.96 -6.61 8.40
C ARG A 118 -6.16 -5.99 7.27
N VAL A 119 -6.33 -4.69 7.07
CA VAL A 119 -5.62 -3.91 6.05
C VAL A 119 -4.82 -2.82 6.72
N ALA A 120 -3.57 -2.69 6.34
CA ALA A 120 -2.67 -1.63 6.79
C ALA A 120 -2.20 -0.82 5.59
N PHE A 121 -2.13 0.49 5.78
CA PHE A 121 -1.69 1.44 4.77
C PHE A 121 -0.63 2.37 5.34
N THR A 122 0.42 2.59 4.58
CA THR A 122 1.41 3.62 4.83
C THR A 122 1.64 4.45 3.58
N GLY A 123 2.04 5.67 3.76
CA GLY A 123 2.38 6.56 2.65
C GLY A 123 3.01 7.83 3.17
N GLY A 124 3.55 8.62 2.27
CA GLY A 124 4.12 9.91 2.63
C GLY A 124 4.83 10.57 1.47
N ILE A 125 5.13 11.85 1.67
CA ILE A 125 5.85 12.69 0.72
C ILE A 125 7.32 12.72 1.12
N ARG A 126 8.19 12.40 0.17
CA ARG A 126 9.66 12.54 0.30
C ARG A 126 10.09 13.87 -0.30
N ILE A 127 10.90 14.60 0.42
CA ILE A 127 11.58 15.78 -0.13
C ILE A 127 13.02 15.38 -0.44
N PRO A 128 13.52 15.63 -1.66
CA PRO A 128 14.93 15.40 -1.98
C PRO A 128 15.85 16.12 -0.98
N GLY A 129 16.86 15.40 -0.47
CA GLY A 129 17.77 15.90 0.56
C GLY A 129 17.27 15.77 2.00
N ARG A 130 16.05 15.33 2.23
CA ARG A 130 15.54 14.97 3.56
C ARG A 130 15.41 13.46 3.70
N ALA A 131 15.93 12.93 4.79
CA ALA A 131 15.82 11.50 5.10
C ALA A 131 14.41 11.11 5.56
N ALA A 132 13.66 12.04 6.15
CA ALA A 132 12.35 11.79 6.72
C ALA A 132 11.20 12.13 5.75
N LEU A 133 10.14 11.32 5.79
CA LEU A 133 8.86 11.64 5.16
C LEU A 133 8.19 12.82 5.88
N ILE A 134 7.45 13.63 5.13
CA ILE A 134 6.59 14.65 5.73
C ILE A 134 5.30 13.98 6.18
N PRO A 135 4.96 14.00 7.48
CA PRO A 135 3.78 13.31 7.99
C PRO A 135 2.48 14.11 7.80
N VAL A 136 2.52 15.26 7.14
CA VAL A 136 1.36 16.15 7.00
C VAL A 136 0.26 15.45 6.19
N GLY A 137 -0.87 15.22 6.81
CA GLY A 137 -2.05 14.62 6.18
C GLY A 137 -2.01 13.11 5.97
N VAL A 138 -0.90 12.43 6.27
CA VAL A 138 -0.73 10.98 6.02
C VAL A 138 -1.75 10.14 6.79
N GLY A 139 -2.00 10.45 8.06
CA GLY A 139 -3.01 9.75 8.85
C GLY A 139 -4.44 9.97 8.33
N ARG A 140 -4.75 11.16 7.82
CA ARG A 140 -6.05 11.44 7.17
C ARG A 140 -6.17 10.73 5.83
N ALA A 141 -5.10 10.72 5.04
CA ALA A 141 -5.06 9.99 3.76
C ALA A 141 -5.25 8.50 3.99
N GLY A 142 -4.55 7.89 4.93
CA GLY A 142 -4.70 6.49 5.29
C GLY A 142 -6.13 6.13 5.73
N ARG A 143 -6.75 6.94 6.60
CA ARG A 143 -8.14 6.74 7.01
C ARG A 143 -9.12 6.87 5.84
N ARG A 144 -8.88 7.80 4.90
CA ARG A 144 -9.68 7.93 3.69
C ARG A 144 -9.57 6.72 2.78
N VAL A 145 -8.34 6.26 2.53
CA VAL A 145 -8.09 5.07 1.69
C VAL A 145 -8.83 3.87 2.27
N LEU A 146 -8.69 3.60 3.56
CA LEU A 146 -9.32 2.46 4.20
C LEU A 146 -10.85 2.60 4.28
N GLY A 147 -11.37 3.80 4.49
CA GLY A 147 -12.80 4.07 4.47
C GLY A 147 -13.42 3.91 3.09
N GLU A 148 -12.73 4.35 2.04
CA GLU A 148 -13.18 4.14 0.66
C GLU A 148 -13.12 2.66 0.25
N LEU A 149 -12.08 1.96 0.65
CA LEU A 149 -11.98 0.51 0.44
C LEU A 149 -13.17 -0.23 1.06
N GLU A 150 -13.50 0.08 2.31
CA GLU A 150 -14.65 -0.50 3.01
C GLU A 150 -15.98 -0.26 2.27
N ARG A 151 -16.19 0.97 1.78
CA ARG A 151 -17.38 1.30 0.98
C ARG A 151 -17.46 0.53 -0.33
N ARG A 152 -16.32 0.35 -1.02
CA ARG A 152 -16.27 -0.39 -2.29
C ARG A 152 -16.52 -1.87 -2.12
N VAL A 153 -15.98 -2.46 -1.07
CA VAL A 153 -16.27 -3.86 -0.71
C VAL A 153 -17.76 -4.05 -0.43
N ALA A 154 -18.36 -3.14 0.35
CA ALA A 154 -19.79 -3.19 0.64
C ALA A 154 -20.66 -3.02 -0.61
N ALA A 155 -20.29 -2.14 -1.54
CA ALA A 155 -21.00 -1.93 -2.80
C ALA A 155 -20.96 -3.18 -3.71
N GLY A 156 -19.83 -3.87 -3.79
CA GLY A 156 -19.68 -5.10 -4.59
C GLY A 156 -20.50 -6.29 -4.10
N ARG A 157 -20.99 -6.23 -2.86
CA ARG A 157 -21.89 -7.28 -2.31
C ARG A 157 -23.37 -7.05 -2.64
N THR A 158 -23.72 -5.88 -3.14
CA THR A 158 -25.11 -5.49 -3.40
C THR A 158 -25.50 -5.74 -4.88
N GLU A 159 -24.52 -6.05 -5.74
CA GLU A 159 -24.70 -6.44 -7.13
C GLU A 159 -24.72 -7.97 -7.30
#